data_dfbdf6a50329aa0b749b58f2ecfc4ea4
#
_entry.id   dfbdf6a50329aa0b749b58f2ecfc4ea4
#
_cell.length_a   1.000
_cell.length_b   1.000
_cell.length_c   1.000
_cell.angle_alpha   90.00
_cell.angle_beta   90.00
_cell.angle_gamma   90.00
#
_symmetry.space_group_name_H-M   'P 1'
#
loop_
_entity.id
_entity.type
_entity.pdbx_description
1 polymer ?
#
loop_
_entity_poly.entity_id
_entity_poly.type
_entity_poly.pdbx_seq_one_letter_code
_entity_poly.pdbx_strand_id
1 'polypeptide(L)'
;KPRAYSYTFAHLAANTHALLADLDIDTATVLGHSMGGMLAVRYSLMYPDQVSQLVLVDPIGLEDWKAKGVPYRGMAAWYARDMKKDYAAIRAYQEKSYYHGTWKPAYEAPARMLAGMYASPHKKRLAWVGAATYDMIYNEPVVYEFDDLAMPTTLMVGALDRTALGKDLVA
;
A
#
# COMPACT_ATOMS: atom_id res chain seq x y z
N LYS A 1 -8.02 -10.26 -10.21
CA LYS A 1 -6.87 -11.13 -10.45
C LYS A 1 -7.30 -12.60 -10.39
N PRO A 2 -6.67 -13.52 -11.15
CA PRO A 2 -6.91 -14.96 -11.07
C PRO A 2 -6.62 -15.51 -9.66
N ARG A 3 -7.23 -16.65 -9.30
CA ARG A 3 -6.98 -17.29 -8.00
C ARG A 3 -5.53 -17.69 -7.77
N ALA A 4 -4.81 -17.99 -8.85
CA ALA A 4 -3.38 -18.34 -8.82
C ALA A 4 -2.44 -17.12 -8.92
N TYR A 5 -2.96 -15.89 -8.85
CA TYR A 5 -2.12 -14.70 -8.91
C TYR A 5 -1.33 -14.54 -7.60
N SER A 6 -0.02 -14.52 -7.71
CA SER A 6 0.87 -14.28 -6.58
C SER A 6 0.93 -12.80 -6.27
N TYR A 7 0.56 -12.42 -5.06
CA TYR A 7 0.68 -11.06 -4.56
C TYR A 7 2.08 -10.89 -3.96
N THR A 8 3.00 -10.38 -4.78
CA THR A 8 4.34 -9.93 -4.38
C THR A 8 4.63 -8.58 -5.01
N PHE A 9 5.45 -7.75 -4.37
CA PHE A 9 5.87 -6.48 -4.97
C PHE A 9 6.64 -6.71 -6.27
N ALA A 10 7.47 -7.75 -6.34
CA ALA A 10 8.20 -8.10 -7.55
C ALA A 10 7.25 -8.43 -8.71
N HIS A 11 6.19 -9.20 -8.47
CA HIS A 11 5.21 -9.53 -9.51
C HIS A 11 4.38 -8.32 -9.95
N LEU A 12 4.03 -7.44 -9.01
CA LEU A 12 3.34 -6.18 -9.34
C LEU A 12 4.25 -5.24 -10.14
N ALA A 13 5.52 -5.14 -9.78
CA ALA A 13 6.54 -4.37 -10.51
C ALA A 13 6.73 -4.90 -11.93
N ALA A 14 6.84 -6.23 -12.10
CA ALA A 14 6.95 -6.85 -13.43
C ALA A 14 5.72 -6.58 -14.32
N ASN A 15 4.51 -6.56 -13.75
CA ASN A 15 3.30 -6.17 -14.50
C ASN A 15 3.35 -4.69 -14.94
N THR A 16 3.86 -3.81 -14.10
CA THR A 16 4.03 -2.39 -14.44
C THR A 16 5.07 -2.23 -15.54
N HIS A 17 6.19 -2.95 -15.45
CA HIS A 17 7.21 -2.98 -16.49
C HIS A 17 6.65 -3.43 -17.85
N ALA A 18 5.91 -4.54 -17.87
CA ALA A 18 5.28 -5.03 -19.09
C ALA A 18 4.31 -4.02 -19.71
N LEU A 19 3.51 -3.33 -18.85
CA LEU A 19 2.60 -2.27 -19.32
C LEU A 19 3.36 -1.09 -19.93
N LEU A 20 4.45 -0.64 -19.33
CA LEU A 20 5.26 0.46 -19.88
C LEU A 20 5.91 0.07 -21.21
N ALA A 21 6.39 -1.19 -21.33
CA ALA A 21 6.90 -1.71 -22.58
C ALA A 21 5.82 -1.76 -23.68
N ASP A 22 4.58 -2.19 -23.35
CA ASP A 22 3.45 -2.19 -24.30
C ASP A 22 3.04 -0.78 -24.73
N LEU A 23 3.40 0.25 -23.95
CA LEU A 23 3.12 1.66 -24.24
C LEU A 23 4.32 2.40 -24.85
N ASP A 24 5.40 1.70 -25.17
CA ASP A 24 6.66 2.27 -25.70
C ASP A 24 7.25 3.36 -24.76
N ILE A 25 7.13 3.15 -23.45
CA ILE A 25 7.68 4.07 -22.42
C ILE A 25 8.98 3.49 -21.87
N ASP A 26 10.11 4.02 -22.32
CA ASP A 26 11.44 3.57 -21.92
C ASP A 26 11.87 4.08 -20.55
N THR A 27 11.46 5.32 -20.20
CA THR A 27 11.89 5.97 -18.95
C THR A 27 10.74 6.79 -18.38
N ALA A 28 10.57 6.77 -17.05
CA ALA A 28 9.54 7.53 -16.36
C ALA A 28 10.01 8.06 -15.00
N THR A 29 9.36 9.14 -14.54
CA THR A 29 9.33 9.46 -13.10
C THR A 29 8.30 8.55 -12.46
N VAL A 30 8.73 7.78 -11.44
CA VAL A 30 7.85 6.87 -10.70
C VAL A 30 7.42 7.52 -9.40
N LEU A 31 6.10 7.68 -9.21
CA LEU A 31 5.53 8.21 -7.98
C LEU A 31 4.74 7.12 -7.26
N GLY A 32 5.08 6.89 -5.99
CA GLY A 32 4.37 5.93 -5.13
C GLY A 32 3.79 6.58 -3.89
N HIS A 33 2.49 6.39 -3.67
CA HIS A 33 1.79 6.86 -2.46
C HIS A 33 1.45 5.66 -1.56
N SER A 34 1.68 5.78 -0.24
CA SER A 34 1.36 4.75 0.75
C SER A 34 2.00 3.39 0.39
N MET A 35 1.24 2.31 0.25
CA MET A 35 1.73 1.01 -0.24
C MET A 35 2.35 1.11 -1.66
N GLY A 36 1.85 2.02 -2.48
CA GLY A 36 2.45 2.32 -3.78
C GLY A 36 3.89 2.80 -3.67
N GLY A 37 4.31 3.35 -2.52
CA GLY A 37 5.70 3.67 -2.21
C GLY A 37 6.58 2.42 -2.14
N MET A 38 6.14 1.36 -1.44
CA MET A 38 6.87 0.08 -1.44
C MET A 38 6.97 -0.53 -2.84
N LEU A 39 5.88 -0.46 -3.61
CA LEU A 39 5.87 -0.94 -5.00
C LEU A 39 6.81 -0.11 -5.87
N ALA A 40 6.83 1.21 -5.73
CA ALA A 40 7.71 2.10 -6.48
C ALA A 40 9.19 1.84 -6.16
N VAL A 41 9.53 1.61 -4.88
CA VAL A 41 10.88 1.19 -4.47
C VAL A 41 11.24 -0.14 -5.13
N ARG A 42 10.39 -1.16 -5.02
CA ARG A 42 10.65 -2.47 -5.65
C ARG A 42 10.81 -2.36 -7.17
N TYR A 43 9.97 -1.56 -7.82
CA TYR A 43 10.09 -1.29 -9.26
C TYR A 43 11.44 -0.65 -9.61
N SER A 44 11.83 0.37 -8.86
CA SER A 44 13.09 1.09 -9.08
C SER A 44 14.33 0.21 -8.89
N LEU A 45 14.28 -0.72 -7.93
CA LEU A 45 15.36 -1.69 -7.71
C LEU A 45 15.44 -2.74 -8.81
N MET A 46 14.30 -3.17 -9.36
CA MET A 46 14.25 -4.17 -10.43
C MET A 46 14.57 -3.60 -11.82
N TYR A 47 14.22 -2.34 -12.05
CA TYR A 47 14.32 -1.68 -13.36
C TYR A 47 14.94 -0.27 -13.23
N PRO A 48 16.17 -0.14 -12.70
CA PRO A 48 16.77 1.16 -12.39
C PRO A 48 16.93 2.05 -13.63
N ASP A 49 17.23 1.48 -14.79
CA ASP A 49 17.41 2.23 -16.03
C ASP A 49 16.10 2.85 -16.57
N GLN A 50 14.95 2.37 -16.10
CA GLN A 50 13.65 2.88 -16.50
C GLN A 50 13.13 3.99 -15.56
N VAL A 51 13.86 4.30 -14.48
CA VAL A 51 13.42 5.27 -13.49
C VAL A 51 14.33 6.49 -13.48
N SER A 52 13.85 7.58 -14.08
CA SER A 52 14.57 8.86 -14.07
C SER A 52 14.56 9.55 -12.71
N GLN A 53 13.48 9.36 -11.95
CA GLN A 53 13.29 9.91 -10.60
C GLN A 53 12.27 9.06 -9.83
N LEU A 54 12.52 8.85 -8.54
CA LEU A 54 11.57 8.24 -7.61
C LEU A 54 10.98 9.28 -6.68
N VAL A 55 9.64 9.32 -6.57
CA VAL A 55 8.91 10.21 -5.66
C VAL A 55 8.04 9.37 -4.73
N LEU A 56 8.28 9.46 -3.44
CA LEU A 56 7.56 8.72 -2.40
C LEU A 56 6.70 9.71 -1.60
N VAL A 57 5.37 9.52 -1.63
CA VAL A 57 4.40 10.40 -0.96
C VAL A 57 3.74 9.63 0.17
N ASP A 58 3.94 10.06 1.40
CA ASP A 58 3.48 9.37 2.62
C ASP A 58 3.61 7.83 2.48
N PRO A 59 4.81 7.32 2.11
CA PRO A 59 4.96 5.90 1.84
C PRO A 59 4.87 5.08 3.12
N ILE A 60 4.32 3.88 3.05
CA ILE A 60 4.63 2.83 4.02
C ILE A 60 5.89 2.08 3.56
N GLY A 61 6.49 1.29 4.44
CA GLY A 61 7.72 0.56 4.15
C GLY A 61 9.01 1.30 4.54
N LEU A 62 8.90 2.43 5.26
CA LEU A 62 10.03 3.10 5.92
C LEU A 62 10.48 2.33 7.18
N GLU A 63 9.79 1.25 7.52
CA GLU A 63 10.10 0.37 8.64
C GLU A 63 9.71 -1.08 8.32
N ASP A 64 10.35 -2.02 9.00
CA ASP A 64 9.96 -3.45 9.00
C ASP A 64 9.03 -3.72 10.19
N TRP A 65 7.81 -4.15 9.91
CA TRP A 65 6.82 -4.46 10.96
C TRP A 65 7.25 -5.61 11.87
N LYS A 66 7.96 -6.61 11.34
CA LYS A 66 8.50 -7.72 12.12
C LYS A 66 9.53 -7.22 13.12
N ALA A 67 10.46 -6.37 12.66
CA ALA A 67 11.48 -5.76 13.51
C ALA A 67 10.87 -4.84 14.59
N LYS A 68 9.70 -4.25 14.32
CA LYS A 68 8.94 -3.45 15.28
C LYS A 68 8.05 -4.28 16.21
N GLY A 69 8.09 -5.59 16.11
CA GLY A 69 7.32 -6.48 16.99
C GLY A 69 5.85 -6.67 16.60
N VAL A 70 5.43 -6.22 15.41
CA VAL A 70 4.05 -6.46 14.94
C VAL A 70 3.86 -7.95 14.68
N PRO A 71 2.89 -8.63 15.33
CA PRO A 71 2.71 -10.07 15.16
C PRO A 71 2.12 -10.39 13.78
N TYR A 72 2.60 -11.48 13.17
CA TYR A 72 2.01 -12.01 11.96
C TYR A 72 0.62 -12.57 12.23
N ARG A 73 -0.38 -12.11 11.50
CA ARG A 73 -1.78 -12.54 11.69
C ARG A 73 -2.28 -13.56 10.68
N GLY A 74 -1.58 -13.71 9.55
CA GLY A 74 -1.97 -14.60 8.45
C GLY A 74 -3.18 -14.14 7.65
N MET A 75 -3.32 -14.72 6.46
CA MET A 75 -4.35 -14.39 5.48
C MET A 75 -5.78 -14.48 6.03
N ALA A 76 -6.07 -15.51 6.83
CA ALA A 76 -7.43 -15.73 7.36
C ALA A 76 -7.88 -14.59 8.29
N ALA A 77 -6.99 -14.11 9.16
CA ALA A 77 -7.29 -13.02 10.07
C ALA A 77 -7.46 -11.68 9.33
N TRP A 78 -6.60 -11.40 8.35
CA TRP A 78 -6.75 -10.23 7.49
C TRP A 78 -8.05 -10.24 6.70
N TYR A 79 -8.40 -11.40 6.11
CA TYR A 79 -9.66 -11.58 5.40
C TYR A 79 -10.87 -11.35 6.31
N ALA A 80 -10.88 -11.96 7.50
CA ALA A 80 -11.98 -11.81 8.47
C ALA A 80 -12.16 -10.35 8.92
N ARG A 81 -11.04 -9.62 9.09
CA ARG A 81 -11.06 -8.17 9.39
C ARG A 81 -11.68 -7.39 8.22
N ASP A 82 -11.23 -7.63 7.00
CA ASP A 82 -11.71 -6.89 5.84
C ASP A 82 -13.17 -7.21 5.50
N MET A 83 -13.65 -8.42 5.82
CA MET A 83 -15.07 -8.76 5.72
C MET A 83 -15.97 -7.96 6.67
N LYS A 84 -15.42 -7.35 7.71
CA LYS A 84 -16.17 -6.49 8.65
C LYS A 84 -16.22 -5.02 8.22
N LYS A 85 -15.51 -4.63 7.16
CA LYS A 85 -15.50 -3.26 6.67
C LYS A 85 -16.89 -2.84 6.20
N ASP A 86 -17.36 -1.75 6.77
CA ASP A 86 -18.55 -1.01 6.40
C ASP A 86 -18.24 0.49 6.43
N TYR A 87 -19.22 1.33 6.15
CA TYR A 87 -19.02 2.78 6.15
C TYR A 87 -18.56 3.30 7.51
N ALA A 88 -19.13 2.83 8.61
CA ALA A 88 -18.80 3.31 9.94
C ALA A 88 -17.35 2.98 10.31
N ALA A 89 -16.91 1.75 10.03
CA ALA A 89 -15.55 1.31 10.28
C ALA A 89 -14.53 2.07 9.40
N ILE A 90 -14.85 2.27 8.12
CA ILE A 90 -14.02 3.02 7.16
C ILE A 90 -13.87 4.47 7.62
N ARG A 91 -14.99 5.14 7.94
CA ARG A 91 -14.99 6.52 8.42
C ARG A 91 -14.18 6.68 9.69
N ALA A 92 -14.43 5.85 10.70
CA ALA A 92 -13.72 5.90 11.97
C ALA A 92 -12.20 5.72 11.81
N TYR A 93 -11.79 4.79 10.93
CA TYR A 93 -10.37 4.59 10.63
C TYR A 93 -9.75 5.81 9.95
N GLN A 94 -10.41 6.36 8.92
CA GLN A 94 -9.90 7.52 8.19
C GLN A 94 -9.87 8.78 9.06
N GLU A 95 -10.91 9.02 9.86
CA GLU A 95 -10.97 10.14 10.79
C GLU A 95 -9.81 10.10 11.78
N LYS A 96 -9.55 8.93 12.38
CA LYS A 96 -8.44 8.72 13.33
C LYS A 96 -7.07 8.82 12.67
N SER A 97 -6.88 8.13 11.54
CA SER A 97 -5.54 7.88 10.96
C SER A 97 -5.11 8.92 9.94
N TYR A 98 -6.05 9.47 9.15
CA TYR A 98 -5.74 10.39 8.06
C TYR A 98 -6.10 11.85 8.37
N TYR A 99 -7.12 12.07 9.22
CA TYR A 99 -7.69 13.40 9.43
C TYR A 99 -7.57 13.92 10.86
N HIS A 100 -6.66 13.37 11.64
CA HIS A 100 -6.37 13.83 13.01
C HIS A 100 -7.60 13.93 13.92
N GLY A 101 -8.56 13.03 13.81
CA GLY A 101 -9.79 13.04 14.58
C GLY A 101 -10.78 14.14 14.16
N THR A 102 -10.55 14.83 13.05
CA THR A 102 -11.45 15.89 12.54
C THR A 102 -12.05 15.46 11.20
N TRP A 103 -13.36 15.20 11.21
CA TRP A 103 -14.09 14.88 9.98
C TRP A 103 -14.65 16.14 9.31
N LYS A 104 -14.43 16.27 8.00
CA LYS A 104 -14.98 17.38 7.19
C LYS A 104 -15.90 16.83 6.10
N PRO A 105 -16.90 17.60 5.62
CA PRO A 105 -17.79 17.16 4.53
C PRO A 105 -17.07 16.71 3.27
N ALA A 106 -15.92 17.33 2.95
CA ALA A 106 -15.11 16.96 1.79
C ALA A 106 -14.58 15.54 1.83
N TYR A 107 -14.48 14.90 3.00
CA TYR A 107 -13.97 13.54 3.18
C TYR A 107 -15.05 12.46 3.00
N GLU A 108 -16.31 12.89 2.89
CA GLU A 108 -17.46 11.99 2.82
C GLU A 108 -17.49 11.17 1.54
N ALA A 109 -17.25 11.80 0.39
CA ALA A 109 -17.37 11.14 -0.90
C ALA A 109 -16.39 9.96 -1.07
N PRO A 110 -15.08 10.08 -0.82
CA PRO A 110 -14.15 8.94 -0.90
C PRO A 110 -14.46 7.83 0.11
N ALA A 111 -14.91 8.17 1.33
CA ALA A 111 -15.31 7.18 2.32
C ALA A 111 -16.54 6.38 1.88
N ARG A 112 -17.57 7.04 1.33
CA ARG A 112 -18.76 6.37 0.77
C ARG A 112 -18.44 5.53 -0.45
N MET A 113 -17.56 6.00 -1.33
CA MET A 113 -17.11 5.23 -2.49
C MET A 113 -16.48 3.91 -2.04
N LEU A 114 -15.56 3.94 -1.10
CA LEU A 114 -14.93 2.73 -0.56
C LEU A 114 -15.95 1.82 0.14
N ALA A 115 -16.86 2.39 0.93
CA ALA A 115 -17.93 1.63 1.59
C ALA A 115 -18.85 0.95 0.56
N GLY A 116 -19.19 1.62 -0.53
CA GLY A 116 -19.98 1.07 -1.62
C GLY A 116 -19.31 -0.13 -2.28
N MET A 117 -17.98 -0.11 -2.44
CA MET A 117 -17.23 -1.26 -2.92
C MET A 117 -17.40 -2.46 -1.97
N TYR A 118 -17.30 -2.26 -0.66
CA TYR A 118 -17.48 -3.32 0.35
C TYR A 118 -18.94 -3.72 0.55
N ALA A 119 -19.92 -2.92 0.15
CA ALA A 119 -21.33 -3.28 0.13
C ALA A 119 -21.75 -4.05 -1.14
N SER A 120 -20.87 -4.12 -2.15
CA SER A 120 -21.14 -4.76 -3.43
C SER A 120 -21.07 -6.32 -3.35
N PRO A 121 -21.59 -7.04 -4.35
CA PRO A 121 -21.40 -8.49 -4.47
C PRO A 121 -19.94 -8.94 -4.52
N HIS A 122 -19.01 -8.00 -4.78
CA HIS A 122 -17.58 -8.27 -4.85
C HIS A 122 -16.86 -8.21 -3.50
N LYS A 123 -17.57 -7.98 -2.38
CA LYS A 123 -17.00 -7.85 -1.04
C LYS A 123 -15.99 -8.96 -0.69
N LYS A 124 -16.36 -10.23 -0.94
CA LYS A 124 -15.47 -11.38 -0.65
C LYS A 124 -14.16 -11.31 -1.43
N ARG A 125 -14.23 -10.91 -2.69
CA ARG A 125 -13.05 -10.74 -3.54
C ARG A 125 -12.18 -9.58 -3.05
N LEU A 126 -12.81 -8.45 -2.71
CA LEU A 126 -12.09 -7.28 -2.17
C LEU A 126 -11.40 -7.59 -0.85
N ALA A 127 -12.09 -8.27 0.07
CA ALA A 127 -11.52 -8.70 1.35
C ALA A 127 -10.33 -9.66 1.15
N TRP A 128 -10.43 -10.58 0.17
CA TRP A 128 -9.33 -11.48 -0.14
C TRP A 128 -8.12 -10.72 -0.74
N VAL A 129 -8.36 -9.80 -1.66
CA VAL A 129 -7.31 -8.94 -2.22
C VAL A 129 -6.66 -8.10 -1.12
N GLY A 130 -7.45 -7.51 -0.23
CA GLY A 130 -6.94 -6.77 0.93
C GLY A 130 -6.06 -7.64 1.82
N ALA A 131 -6.50 -8.86 2.15
CA ALA A 131 -5.72 -9.80 2.95
C ALA A 131 -4.39 -10.15 2.28
N ALA A 132 -4.40 -10.47 0.98
CA ALA A 132 -3.18 -10.77 0.22
C ALA A 132 -2.22 -9.57 0.15
N THR A 133 -2.77 -8.36 0.06
CA THR A 133 -1.98 -7.13 0.08
C THR A 133 -1.31 -6.91 1.45
N TYR A 134 -2.03 -7.12 2.56
CA TYR A 134 -1.43 -7.01 3.89
C TYR A 134 -0.36 -8.07 4.14
N ASP A 135 -0.59 -9.28 3.67
CA ASP A 135 0.39 -10.37 3.75
C ASP A 135 1.68 -10.03 3.00
N MET A 136 1.54 -9.50 1.78
CA MET A 136 2.65 -9.01 0.96
C MET A 136 3.44 -7.89 1.68
N ILE A 137 2.75 -6.86 2.19
CA ILE A 137 3.38 -5.74 2.92
C ILE A 137 4.15 -6.26 4.14
N TYR A 138 3.58 -7.20 4.89
CA TYR A 138 4.22 -7.76 6.08
C TYR A 138 5.48 -8.57 5.75
N ASN A 139 5.45 -9.33 4.66
CA ASN A 139 6.51 -10.30 4.33
C ASN A 139 7.62 -9.71 3.44
N GLU A 140 7.38 -8.59 2.76
CA GLU A 140 8.32 -8.01 1.80
C GLU A 140 8.72 -6.57 2.18
N PRO A 141 9.41 -6.34 3.33
CA PRO A 141 9.91 -5.03 3.69
C PRO A 141 10.93 -4.54 2.64
N VAL A 142 10.90 -3.25 2.32
CA VAL A 142 11.82 -2.62 1.34
C VAL A 142 12.86 -1.73 2.01
N VAL A 143 12.72 -1.46 3.31
CA VAL A 143 13.58 -0.52 4.05
C VAL A 143 15.07 -0.89 4.02
N TYR A 144 15.39 -2.17 3.91
CA TYR A 144 16.77 -2.67 3.91
C TYR A 144 17.50 -2.48 2.57
N GLU A 145 16.78 -2.06 1.53
CA GLU A 145 17.29 -1.93 0.17
C GLU A 145 17.36 -0.46 -0.31
N PHE A 146 17.14 0.51 0.59
CA PHE A 146 17.13 1.93 0.20
C PHE A 146 18.50 2.43 -0.27
N ASP A 147 19.58 1.88 0.25
CA ASP A 147 20.94 2.23 -0.16
C ASP A 147 21.29 1.77 -1.59
N ASP A 148 20.50 0.83 -2.15
CA ASP A 148 20.64 0.33 -3.51
C ASP A 148 19.87 1.18 -4.56
N LEU A 149 19.15 2.21 -4.14
CA LEU A 149 18.43 3.11 -5.04
C LEU A 149 19.40 4.04 -5.78
N ALA A 150 19.56 3.83 -7.08
CA ALA A 150 20.54 4.55 -7.90
C ALA A 150 20.02 5.90 -8.45
N MET A 151 18.71 6.17 -8.41
CA MET A 151 18.08 7.35 -8.99
C MET A 151 17.84 8.45 -7.95
N PRO A 152 17.73 9.73 -8.37
CA PRO A 152 17.30 10.80 -7.49
C PRO A 152 15.94 10.45 -6.83
N THR A 153 15.92 10.47 -5.50
CA THR A 153 14.72 10.08 -4.72
C THR A 153 14.23 11.25 -3.89
N THR A 154 12.94 11.57 -4.01
CA THR A 154 12.26 12.58 -3.19
C THR A 154 11.29 11.90 -2.25
N LEU A 155 11.44 12.17 -0.94
CA LEU A 155 10.51 11.72 0.08
C LEU A 155 9.64 12.90 0.55
N MET A 156 8.32 12.76 0.42
CA MET A 156 7.31 13.72 0.87
C MET A 156 6.49 13.08 1.97
N VAL A 157 6.56 13.63 3.18
CA VAL A 157 5.85 13.11 4.35
C VAL A 157 5.06 14.24 5.01
N GLY A 158 3.80 14.00 5.30
CA GLY A 158 2.98 14.94 6.06
C GLY A 158 3.49 15.09 7.49
N ALA A 159 3.71 16.33 7.94
CA ALA A 159 4.22 16.61 9.30
C ALA A 159 3.33 16.03 10.42
N LEU A 160 2.08 15.76 10.10
CA LEU A 160 1.10 15.18 11.03
C LEU A 160 0.75 13.72 10.69
N ASP A 161 1.43 13.10 9.73
CA ASP A 161 1.18 11.70 9.41
C ASP A 161 1.55 10.82 10.61
N ARG A 162 0.58 10.00 11.02
CA ARG A 162 0.70 9.02 12.10
C ARG A 162 0.31 7.63 11.63
N THR A 163 0.29 7.43 10.33
CA THR A 163 -0.07 6.15 9.74
C THR A 163 1.09 5.17 9.92
N ALA A 164 1.03 4.39 10.98
CA ALA A 164 1.90 3.26 11.20
C ALA A 164 1.02 2.01 11.29
N LEU A 165 1.04 1.21 10.24
CA LEU A 165 0.24 -0.02 10.19
C LEU A 165 0.72 -0.99 11.26
N GLY A 166 -0.23 -1.58 12.00
CA GLY A 166 0.11 -2.52 13.07
C GLY A 166 0.52 -1.89 14.40
N LYS A 167 0.61 -0.57 14.53
CA LYS A 167 0.95 0.09 15.81
C LYS A 167 0.00 -0.28 16.97
N ASP A 168 -1.26 -0.58 16.67
CA ASP A 168 -2.24 -1.01 17.67
C ASP A 168 -2.01 -2.47 18.14
N LEU A 169 -1.02 -3.17 17.58
CA LEU A 169 -0.67 -4.56 17.88
C LEU A 169 0.65 -4.68 18.64
N VAL A 170 1.34 -3.58 18.87
CA VAL A 170 2.59 -3.49 19.61
C VAL A 170 2.30 -2.77 20.92
N ALA A 171 2.80 -3.30 22.05
CA ALA A 171 2.66 -2.70 23.36
C ALA A 171 3.58 -1.49 23.54
#